data_0e3e2fd5b60c412a5a7aaf7a59284c85
#
_entry.id   0e3e2fd5b60c412a5a7aaf7a59284c85
#
_cell.length_a   1.000
_cell.length_b   1.000
_cell.length_c   1.000
_cell.angle_alpha   90.00
_cell.angle_beta   90.00
_cell.angle_gamma   90.00
#
_symmetry.space_group_name_H-M   'P 1'
#
loop_
_entity.id
_entity.type
_entity.pdbx_description
1 polymer ?
#
loop_
_entity_poly.entity_id
_entity_poly.type
_entity_poly.pdbx_seq_one_letter_code
_entity_poly.pdbx_strand_id
1 'polypeptide(L)'
;ELQRLQELYQLDQSYSEYEKVAPQVISNDPGNWYDTFVINKGSNDGIQKDMNVIADGGLVGLVEEASSNSATVRSIIDDSSSVSAMTASTSDTCIVSGDLRLISDGKLAFSQLNTTDTVAEGEKIVTSNISDKYLRGILIGYVSEITEDSNHLTKKGYIIPVVDFQHIQEVLVIKELKQQGGE
;
A
#
# COMPACT_ATOMS: atom_id res chain seq x y z
N GLU A 1 11.73 -20.32 -5.04
CA GLU A 1 11.26 -19.97 -6.40
C GLU A 1 9.81 -20.40 -6.65
N LEU A 2 9.48 -21.67 -6.43
CA LEU A 2 8.12 -22.16 -6.64
C LEU A 2 7.12 -21.44 -5.72
N GLN A 3 7.47 -21.27 -4.46
CA GLN A 3 6.60 -20.59 -3.50
C GLN A 3 6.33 -19.14 -3.91
N ARG A 4 7.36 -18.43 -4.37
CA ARG A 4 7.21 -17.03 -4.81
C ARG A 4 6.32 -16.92 -6.04
N LEU A 5 6.45 -17.85 -6.99
CA LEU A 5 5.59 -17.90 -8.18
C LEU A 5 4.13 -18.15 -7.80
N GLN A 6 3.89 -19.01 -6.81
CA GLN A 6 2.54 -19.28 -6.33
C GLN A 6 1.95 -18.05 -5.62
N GLU A 7 2.74 -17.32 -4.86
CA GLU A 7 2.29 -16.07 -4.22
C GLU A 7 1.91 -15.02 -5.25
N LEU A 8 2.71 -14.86 -6.32
CA LEU A 8 2.37 -13.94 -7.41
C LEU A 8 1.10 -14.35 -8.13
N TYR A 9 0.91 -15.65 -8.39
CA TYR A 9 -0.31 -16.15 -8.99
C TYR A 9 -1.54 -15.85 -8.15
N GLN A 10 -1.46 -16.09 -6.84
CA GLN A 10 -2.55 -15.80 -5.92
C GLN A 10 -2.87 -14.32 -5.87
N LEU A 11 -1.83 -13.46 -5.85
CA LEU A 11 -1.99 -12.03 -5.86
C LEU A 11 -2.68 -11.57 -7.15
N ASP A 12 -2.27 -12.11 -8.29
CA ASP A 12 -2.91 -11.80 -9.57
C ASP A 12 -4.38 -12.18 -9.57
N GLN A 13 -4.72 -13.34 -9.00
CA GLN A 13 -6.12 -13.78 -8.89
C GLN A 13 -6.94 -12.86 -8.00
N SER A 14 -6.36 -12.37 -6.90
CA SER A 14 -7.06 -11.48 -5.96
C SER A 14 -7.45 -10.14 -6.59
N TYR A 15 -6.67 -9.66 -7.57
CA TYR A 15 -6.92 -8.40 -8.26
C TYR A 15 -7.06 -8.61 -9.77
N SER A 16 -7.74 -9.69 -10.17
CA SER A 16 -7.83 -10.12 -11.56
C SER A 16 -8.59 -9.16 -12.49
N GLU A 17 -9.39 -8.25 -11.91
CA GLU A 17 -10.12 -7.26 -12.70
C GLU A 17 -9.23 -6.17 -13.30
N TYR A 18 -7.98 -6.06 -12.84
CA TYR A 18 -7.06 -5.02 -13.30
C TYR A 18 -6.00 -5.61 -14.23
N GLU A 19 -5.65 -4.84 -15.26
CA GLU A 19 -4.49 -5.15 -16.09
C GLU A 19 -3.23 -4.82 -15.30
N LYS A 20 -2.24 -5.75 -15.30
CA LYS A 20 -1.05 -5.63 -14.48
C LYS A 20 0.22 -5.92 -15.29
N VAL A 21 1.32 -5.34 -14.83
CA VAL A 21 2.68 -5.65 -15.29
C VAL A 21 3.46 -6.16 -14.09
N ALA A 22 4.34 -7.13 -14.30
CA ALA A 22 5.08 -7.80 -13.23
C ALA A 22 6.58 -7.52 -13.33
N PRO A 23 7.04 -6.29 -12.99
CA PRO A 23 8.46 -5.97 -13.02
C PRO A 23 9.20 -6.57 -11.83
N GLN A 24 10.53 -6.55 -11.94
CA GLN A 24 11.43 -6.92 -10.85
C GLN A 24 12.08 -5.69 -10.27
N VAL A 25 12.39 -5.73 -8.98
CA VAL A 25 13.15 -4.68 -8.32
C VAL A 25 14.61 -4.82 -8.70
N ILE A 26 15.20 -3.73 -9.18
CA ILE A 26 16.60 -3.73 -9.62
C ILE A 26 17.51 -2.86 -8.76
N SER A 27 16.92 -2.02 -7.91
CA SER A 27 17.70 -1.12 -7.04
C SER A 27 16.80 -0.60 -5.93
N ASN A 28 17.38 -0.37 -4.75
CA ASN A 28 16.70 0.29 -3.65
C ASN A 28 17.64 1.29 -3.00
N ASP A 29 17.08 2.20 -2.22
CA ASP A 29 17.89 3.16 -1.47
C ASP A 29 18.81 2.45 -0.46
N PRO A 30 19.96 3.05 -0.15
CA PRO A 30 20.88 2.45 0.82
C PRO A 30 20.22 2.40 2.21
N GLY A 31 19.80 1.22 2.60
CA GLY A 31 19.13 0.96 3.84
C GLY A 31 18.55 -0.44 3.81
N ASN A 32 17.92 -0.84 4.91
CA ASN A 32 17.33 -2.18 5.02
C ASN A 32 15.86 -2.24 4.60
N TRP A 33 15.29 -1.08 4.25
CA TRP A 33 13.86 -0.97 3.95
C TRP A 33 13.62 -0.45 2.54
N TYR A 34 12.59 -0.96 1.90
CA TYR A 34 12.22 -0.60 0.52
C TYR A 34 11.24 0.57 0.55
N ASP A 35 11.67 1.71 1.09
CA ASP A 35 10.84 2.92 1.10
C ASP A 35 10.77 3.58 -0.28
N THR A 36 11.90 3.58 -1.01
CA THR A 36 11.96 3.95 -2.43
C THR A 36 12.81 2.91 -3.14
N PHE A 37 12.38 2.50 -4.32
CA PHE A 37 13.14 1.51 -5.08
C PHE A 37 12.83 1.65 -6.57
N VAL A 38 13.67 1.03 -7.41
CA VAL A 38 13.56 1.09 -8.86
C VAL A 38 13.16 -0.28 -9.41
N ILE A 39 12.24 -0.27 -10.35
CA ILE A 39 11.78 -1.48 -11.05
C ILE A 39 12.22 -1.43 -12.51
N ASN A 40 12.31 -2.61 -13.15
CA ASN A 40 12.92 -2.77 -14.48
C ASN A 40 11.95 -2.61 -15.65
N LYS A 41 10.82 -1.97 -15.43
CA LYS A 41 9.86 -1.62 -16.49
C LYS A 41 9.41 -0.17 -16.31
N GLY A 42 9.10 0.48 -17.40
CA GLY A 42 8.76 1.88 -17.39
C GLY A 42 7.69 2.25 -18.42
N SER A 43 7.75 3.47 -18.95
CA SER A 43 6.73 3.98 -19.87
C SER A 43 6.59 3.17 -21.14
N ASN A 44 7.66 2.50 -21.60
CA ASN A 44 7.57 1.60 -22.75
C ASN A 44 6.69 0.38 -22.48
N ASP A 45 6.46 0.06 -21.23
CA ASP A 45 5.59 -1.05 -20.79
C ASP A 45 4.23 -0.57 -20.33
N GLY A 46 3.95 0.73 -20.51
CA GLY A 46 2.69 1.34 -20.11
C GLY A 46 2.65 1.85 -18.69
N ILE A 47 3.77 1.87 -17.98
CA ILE A 47 3.82 2.34 -16.59
C ILE A 47 3.82 3.87 -16.57
N GLN A 48 3.00 4.45 -15.72
CA GLN A 48 2.85 5.89 -15.54
C GLN A 48 2.87 6.25 -14.06
N LYS A 49 3.18 7.51 -13.78
CA LYS A 49 3.13 8.06 -12.43
C LYS A 49 1.74 7.81 -11.81
N ASP A 50 1.72 7.55 -10.51
CA ASP A 50 0.53 7.30 -9.69
C ASP A 50 -0.14 5.94 -9.91
N MET A 51 0.42 5.07 -10.73
CA MET A 51 -0.06 3.69 -10.80
C MET A 51 0.25 2.96 -9.50
N ASN A 52 -0.68 2.13 -9.04
CA ASN A 52 -0.56 1.41 -7.78
C ASN A 52 0.34 0.19 -7.92
N VAL A 53 1.15 -0.07 -6.91
CA VAL A 53 2.09 -1.19 -6.87
C VAL A 53 1.70 -2.11 -5.72
N ILE A 54 1.56 -3.40 -6.00
CA ILE A 54 1.16 -4.41 -5.01
C ILE A 54 2.18 -5.55 -4.95
N ALA A 55 2.26 -6.20 -3.81
CA ALA A 55 3.07 -7.41 -3.59
C ALA A 55 2.56 -8.11 -2.33
N ASP A 56 2.82 -9.40 -2.20
CA ASP A 56 2.48 -10.19 -1.00
C ASP A 56 1.01 -10.09 -0.60
N GLY A 57 0.13 -9.80 -1.54
CA GLY A 57 -1.30 -9.67 -1.28
C GLY A 57 -1.75 -8.29 -0.84
N GLY A 58 -0.87 -7.30 -0.82
CA GLY A 58 -1.21 -5.97 -0.33
C GLY A 58 -0.54 -4.82 -1.05
N LEU A 59 -0.82 -3.64 -0.57
CA LEU A 59 -0.35 -2.39 -1.16
C LEU A 59 1.10 -2.12 -0.80
N VAL A 60 1.95 -1.95 -1.81
CA VAL A 60 3.33 -1.49 -1.65
C VAL A 60 3.40 0.03 -1.71
N GLY A 61 2.82 0.64 -2.73
CA GLY A 61 2.88 2.09 -2.89
C GLY A 61 2.46 2.55 -4.27
N LEU A 62 3.09 3.62 -4.74
CA LEU A 62 2.80 4.27 -6.01
C LEU A 62 4.05 4.40 -6.84
N VAL A 63 3.88 4.42 -8.16
CA VAL A 63 4.93 4.86 -9.08
C VAL A 63 5.11 6.36 -8.90
N GLU A 64 6.29 6.77 -8.49
CA GLU A 64 6.63 8.18 -8.29
C GLU A 64 7.04 8.84 -9.60
N GLU A 65 7.81 8.12 -10.42
CA GLU A 65 8.34 8.62 -11.68
C GLU A 65 8.60 7.44 -12.60
N ALA A 66 8.29 7.59 -13.90
CA ALA A 66 8.55 6.56 -14.89
C ALA A 66 9.48 7.09 -15.98
N SER A 67 10.58 6.36 -16.22
CA SER A 67 11.45 6.53 -17.39
C SER A 67 11.04 5.52 -18.45
N SER A 68 11.76 5.49 -19.59
CA SER A 68 11.35 4.60 -20.69
C SER A 68 11.40 3.12 -20.33
N ASN A 69 12.42 2.68 -19.59
CA ASN A 69 12.65 1.26 -19.28
C ASN A 69 12.72 0.96 -17.78
N SER A 70 12.47 1.94 -16.94
CA SER A 70 12.48 1.79 -15.49
C SER A 70 11.50 2.74 -14.85
N ALA A 71 11.23 2.52 -13.57
CA ALA A 71 10.37 3.41 -12.80
C ALA A 71 10.81 3.40 -11.35
N THR A 72 10.57 4.52 -10.67
CA THR A 72 10.81 4.65 -9.24
C THR A 72 9.49 4.50 -8.51
N VAL A 73 9.49 3.65 -7.49
CA VAL A 73 8.32 3.40 -6.64
C VAL A 73 8.58 3.97 -5.27
N ARG A 74 7.61 4.72 -4.75
CA ARG A 74 7.60 5.17 -3.34
C ARG A 74 6.61 4.32 -2.59
N SER A 75 7.08 3.64 -1.55
CA SER A 75 6.23 2.74 -0.77
C SER A 75 5.49 3.50 0.35
N ILE A 76 4.48 2.83 0.92
CA ILE A 76 3.66 3.43 1.97
C ILE A 76 4.39 3.56 3.30
N ILE A 77 5.58 2.98 3.46
CA ILE A 77 6.39 3.13 4.69
C ILE A 77 7.22 4.42 4.69
N ASP A 78 7.34 5.09 3.54
CA ASP A 78 8.07 6.36 3.46
C ASP A 78 7.40 7.41 4.36
N ASP A 79 8.22 8.21 5.04
CA ASP A 79 7.74 9.23 5.98
C ASP A 79 6.81 10.25 5.33
N SER A 80 6.90 10.44 4.02
CA SER A 80 6.04 11.36 3.28
C SER A 80 4.74 10.72 2.80
N SER A 81 4.55 9.41 3.00
CA SER A 81 3.37 8.70 2.51
C SER A 81 2.17 8.86 3.44
N SER A 82 1.02 9.13 2.86
CA SER A 82 -0.26 9.21 3.56
C SER A 82 -1.33 8.60 2.66
N VAL A 83 -2.04 7.60 3.17
CA VAL A 83 -3.03 6.84 2.41
C VAL A 83 -4.38 6.94 3.08
N SER A 84 -5.39 7.39 2.33
CA SER A 84 -6.77 7.31 2.79
C SER A 84 -7.23 5.87 2.77
N ALA A 85 -7.64 5.38 3.91
CA ALA A 85 -7.97 3.97 4.11
C ALA A 85 -9.29 3.83 4.84
N MET A 86 -9.73 2.59 4.99
CA MET A 86 -10.97 2.29 5.71
C MET A 86 -10.90 0.90 6.31
N THR A 87 -11.74 0.66 7.32
CA THR A 87 -11.98 -0.69 7.81
C THR A 87 -12.76 -1.49 6.76
N ALA A 88 -12.37 -2.74 6.53
CA ALA A 88 -13.02 -3.56 5.50
C ALA A 88 -14.47 -3.91 5.85
N SER A 89 -14.77 -4.12 7.13
CA SER A 89 -16.10 -4.58 7.55
C SER A 89 -17.13 -3.46 7.65
N THR A 90 -16.73 -2.25 8.09
CA THR A 90 -17.67 -1.17 8.37
C THR A 90 -17.46 0.06 7.50
N SER A 91 -16.40 0.09 6.71
CA SER A 91 -16.04 1.22 5.83
C SER A 91 -15.78 2.53 6.58
N ASP A 92 -15.37 2.44 7.84
CA ASP A 92 -14.96 3.62 8.62
C ASP A 92 -13.61 4.11 8.13
N THR A 93 -13.52 5.39 7.81
CA THR A 93 -12.33 5.96 7.18
C THR A 93 -11.25 6.32 8.19
N CYS A 94 -10.01 6.20 7.77
CA CYS A 94 -8.83 6.61 8.54
C CYS A 94 -7.71 7.01 7.59
N ILE A 95 -6.60 7.51 8.16
CA ILE A 95 -5.40 7.85 7.39
C ILE A 95 -4.27 6.96 7.88
N VAL A 96 -3.64 6.24 6.94
CA VAL A 96 -2.46 5.42 7.21
C VAL A 96 -1.23 6.22 6.81
N SER A 97 -0.29 6.38 7.74
CA SER A 97 0.92 7.17 7.53
C SER A 97 2.16 6.30 7.61
N GLY A 98 3.10 6.52 6.69
CA GLY A 98 4.40 5.87 6.73
C GLY A 98 5.28 6.48 7.83
N ASP A 99 6.09 5.65 8.46
CA ASP A 99 7.08 6.07 9.42
C ASP A 99 8.18 5.01 9.49
N LEU A 100 9.37 5.37 9.00
CA LEU A 100 10.50 4.46 8.94
C LEU A 100 10.96 3.99 10.33
N ARG A 101 10.66 4.78 11.38
CA ARG A 101 10.98 4.36 12.74
C ARG A 101 10.03 3.27 13.23
N LEU A 102 8.76 3.36 12.86
CA LEU A 102 7.76 2.36 13.25
C LEU A 102 7.93 1.06 12.47
N ILE A 103 8.34 1.13 11.21
CA ILE A 103 8.47 -0.07 10.40
C ILE A 103 9.57 -1.00 10.91
N SER A 104 10.56 -0.48 11.64
CA SER A 104 11.56 -1.33 12.29
C SER A 104 10.93 -2.24 13.35
N ASP A 105 9.77 -1.85 13.89
CA ASP A 105 8.95 -2.66 14.79
C ASP A 105 7.84 -3.41 14.06
N GLY A 106 7.85 -3.38 12.72
CA GLY A 106 6.86 -4.05 11.89
C GLY A 106 5.49 -3.38 11.88
N LYS A 107 5.43 -2.07 12.03
CA LYS A 107 4.16 -1.34 12.20
C LYS A 107 4.06 -0.14 11.26
N LEU A 108 2.81 0.18 10.87
CA LEU A 108 2.41 1.47 10.30
C LEU A 108 1.47 2.16 11.27
N ALA A 109 1.42 3.48 11.22
CA ALA A 109 0.50 4.25 12.05
C ALA A 109 -0.79 4.54 11.30
N PHE A 110 -1.92 4.49 11.99
CA PHE A 110 -3.15 5.06 11.48
C PHE A 110 -3.70 6.09 12.47
N SER A 111 -4.45 7.04 11.95
CA SER A 111 -5.05 8.10 12.75
C SER A 111 -6.39 8.52 12.14
N GLN A 112 -7.12 9.35 12.87
CA GLN A 112 -8.37 9.91 12.41
C GLN A 112 -9.40 8.84 12.01
N LEU A 113 -9.36 7.70 12.70
CA LEU A 113 -10.38 6.67 12.51
C LEU A 113 -11.71 7.21 13.03
N ASN A 114 -12.60 7.47 12.10
CA ASN A 114 -13.88 8.10 12.39
C ASN A 114 -14.94 7.01 12.54
N THR A 115 -15.14 6.52 13.77
CA THR A 115 -16.12 5.49 14.05
C THR A 115 -16.72 5.67 15.43
N THR A 116 -18.01 5.37 15.56
CA THR A 116 -18.69 5.22 16.82
C THR A 116 -18.71 3.76 17.28
N ASP A 117 -18.35 2.85 16.38
CA ASP A 117 -18.36 1.42 16.63
C ASP A 117 -17.05 0.98 17.26
N THR A 118 -17.10 -0.17 17.93
CA THR A 118 -15.88 -0.81 18.43
C THR A 118 -15.18 -1.52 17.27
N VAL A 119 -13.97 -1.09 16.96
CA VAL A 119 -13.10 -1.75 15.98
C VAL A 119 -12.18 -2.68 16.75
N ALA A 120 -12.14 -3.94 16.35
CA ALA A 120 -11.35 -4.96 17.06
C ALA A 120 -9.93 -5.03 16.48
N GLU A 121 -8.99 -5.49 17.31
CA GLU A 121 -7.68 -5.90 16.82
C GLU A 121 -7.86 -7.00 15.78
N GLY A 122 -7.04 -6.98 14.73
CA GLY A 122 -7.17 -7.93 13.62
C GLY A 122 -8.10 -7.48 12.50
N GLU A 123 -8.77 -6.34 12.65
CA GLU A 123 -9.59 -5.78 11.58
C GLU A 123 -8.74 -5.47 10.35
N LYS A 124 -9.23 -5.80 9.17
CA LYS A 124 -8.56 -5.50 7.92
C LYS A 124 -8.68 -4.01 7.59
N ILE A 125 -7.58 -3.42 7.18
CA ILE A 125 -7.54 -2.05 6.68
C ILE A 125 -7.21 -2.10 5.20
N VAL A 126 -8.06 -1.49 4.39
CA VAL A 126 -7.92 -1.45 2.93
C VAL A 126 -7.95 0.00 2.46
N THR A 127 -7.53 0.24 1.21
CA THR A 127 -7.61 1.57 0.64
C THR A 127 -9.06 2.02 0.49
N SER A 128 -9.29 3.31 0.72
CA SER A 128 -10.61 3.93 0.66
C SER A 128 -10.91 4.46 -0.74
N ASN A 129 -12.18 4.52 -1.09
CA ASN A 129 -12.62 5.13 -2.34
C ASN A 129 -12.48 6.65 -2.37
N ILE A 130 -12.21 7.30 -1.23
CA ILE A 130 -11.97 8.75 -1.20
C ILE A 130 -10.51 9.12 -1.48
N SER A 131 -9.62 8.15 -1.60
CA SER A 131 -8.26 8.41 -2.02
C SER A 131 -8.23 8.94 -3.45
N ASP A 132 -7.40 9.94 -3.71
CA ASP A 132 -7.25 10.52 -5.04
C ASP A 132 -6.23 9.79 -5.92
N LYS A 133 -5.42 8.90 -5.35
CA LYS A 133 -4.35 8.19 -6.08
C LYS A 133 -4.44 6.68 -5.99
N TYR A 134 -5.04 6.15 -4.94
CA TYR A 134 -5.11 4.70 -4.70
C TYR A 134 -6.45 4.15 -5.15
N LEU A 135 -6.41 3.02 -5.84
CA LEU A 135 -7.61 2.27 -6.19
C LEU A 135 -8.24 1.68 -4.93
N ARG A 136 -9.56 1.58 -4.92
CA ARG A 136 -10.30 1.14 -3.73
C ARG A 136 -10.07 -0.34 -3.43
N GLY A 137 -9.99 -0.67 -2.14
CA GLY A 137 -10.10 -2.05 -1.70
C GLY A 137 -8.81 -2.83 -1.67
N ILE A 138 -7.66 -2.17 -1.87
CA ILE A 138 -6.36 -2.86 -1.79
C ILE A 138 -5.99 -3.04 -0.33
N LEU A 139 -5.69 -4.26 0.08
CA LEU A 139 -5.35 -4.59 1.47
C LEU A 139 -4.05 -3.89 1.88
N ILE A 140 -4.06 -3.23 3.03
CA ILE A 140 -2.87 -2.62 3.62
C ILE A 140 -2.33 -3.50 4.74
N GLY A 141 -3.16 -3.89 5.67
CA GLY A 141 -2.75 -4.70 6.80
C GLY A 141 -3.87 -4.93 7.80
N TYR A 142 -3.48 -5.24 9.02
CA TYR A 142 -4.40 -5.61 10.09
C TYR A 142 -4.13 -4.73 11.31
N VAL A 143 -5.20 -4.28 11.97
CA VAL A 143 -5.10 -3.47 13.19
C VAL A 143 -4.43 -4.28 14.30
N SER A 144 -3.38 -3.74 14.92
CA SER A 144 -2.70 -4.37 16.05
C SER A 144 -3.00 -3.67 17.37
N GLU A 145 -3.17 -2.35 17.36
CA GLU A 145 -3.46 -1.57 18.56
C GLU A 145 -4.40 -0.43 18.21
N ILE A 146 -5.34 -0.11 19.10
CA ILE A 146 -6.26 1.00 18.95
C ILE A 146 -6.31 1.78 20.26
N THR A 147 -6.20 3.10 20.18
CA THR A 147 -6.38 4.00 21.32
C THR A 147 -7.24 5.20 20.89
N GLU A 148 -7.91 5.84 21.85
CA GLU A 148 -8.59 7.08 21.57
C GLU A 148 -7.59 8.20 21.40
N ASP A 149 -7.85 9.08 20.43
CA ASP A 149 -7.06 10.28 20.26
C ASP A 149 -7.33 11.27 21.41
N SER A 150 -6.43 12.21 21.62
CA SER A 150 -6.54 13.21 22.71
C SER A 150 -7.81 14.06 22.60
N ASN A 151 -8.38 14.18 21.40
CA ASN A 151 -9.63 14.92 21.19
C ASN A 151 -10.89 14.12 21.56
N HIS A 152 -10.77 12.81 21.85
CA HIS A 152 -11.86 11.87 22.16
C HIS A 152 -12.92 11.72 21.05
N LEU A 153 -12.64 12.24 19.84
CA LEU A 153 -13.58 12.20 18.71
C LEU A 153 -13.18 11.12 17.70
N THR A 154 -11.88 10.81 17.62
CA THR A 154 -11.35 9.84 16.68
C THR A 154 -10.46 8.85 17.40
N LYS A 155 -10.09 7.78 16.71
CA LYS A 155 -9.18 6.76 17.22
C LYS A 155 -7.91 6.74 16.37
N LYS A 156 -6.83 6.29 16.96
CA LYS A 156 -5.56 6.08 16.29
C LYS A 156 -4.95 4.78 16.76
N GLY A 157 -3.89 4.34 16.11
CA GLY A 157 -3.21 3.12 16.51
C GLY A 157 -2.19 2.66 15.49
N TYR A 158 -1.96 1.36 15.48
CA TYR A 158 -0.95 0.75 14.63
C TYR A 158 -1.55 -0.38 13.81
N ILE A 159 -0.96 -0.58 12.63
CA ILE A 159 -1.32 -1.62 11.65
C ILE A 159 -0.10 -2.46 11.39
N ILE A 160 -0.27 -3.78 11.32
CA ILE A 160 0.77 -4.68 10.83
C ILE A 160 0.53 -4.84 9.33
N PRO A 161 1.44 -4.34 8.47
CA PRO A 161 1.26 -4.47 7.03
C PRO A 161 1.42 -5.92 6.57
N VAL A 162 0.72 -6.28 5.49
CA VAL A 162 0.85 -7.62 4.90
C VAL A 162 2.10 -7.76 4.03
N VAL A 163 2.62 -6.64 3.52
CA VAL A 163 3.81 -6.63 2.66
C VAL A 163 5.06 -6.67 3.52
N ASP A 164 6.03 -7.50 3.12
CA ASP A 164 7.35 -7.53 3.76
C ASP A 164 8.26 -6.49 3.08
N PHE A 165 8.37 -5.32 3.69
CA PHE A 165 9.13 -4.20 3.13
C PHE A 165 10.65 -4.35 3.26
N GLN A 166 11.14 -5.44 3.82
CA GLN A 166 12.58 -5.76 3.82
C GLN A 166 12.97 -6.65 2.63
N HIS A 167 12.02 -7.34 2.02
CA HIS A 167 12.29 -8.37 1.02
C HIS A 167 11.36 -8.26 -0.18
N ILE A 168 11.38 -7.12 -0.85
CA ILE A 168 10.59 -6.92 -2.07
C ILE A 168 11.48 -7.24 -3.27
N GLN A 169 11.15 -8.30 -4.01
CA GLN A 169 11.91 -8.72 -5.19
C GLN A 169 11.11 -8.56 -6.47
N GLU A 170 9.84 -8.90 -6.44
CA GLU A 170 8.94 -8.80 -7.56
C GLU A 170 7.67 -8.10 -7.11
N VAL A 171 7.14 -7.26 -7.98
CA VAL A 171 5.90 -6.53 -7.69
C VAL A 171 4.97 -6.63 -8.88
N LEU A 172 3.71 -6.28 -8.67
CA LEU A 172 2.76 -6.08 -9.74
C LEU A 172 2.38 -4.60 -9.78
N VAL A 173 2.45 -4.00 -10.96
CA VAL A 173 1.99 -2.64 -11.17
C VAL A 173 0.62 -2.71 -11.84
N ILE A 174 -0.38 -2.13 -11.21
CA ILE A 174 -1.73 -2.05 -11.77
C ILE A 174 -1.75 -0.93 -12.79
N LYS A 175 -2.05 -1.26 -14.05
CA LYS A 175 -1.95 -0.31 -15.17
C LYS A 175 -3.18 0.59 -15.29
N GLU A 176 -3.93 0.75 -14.21
CA GLU A 176 -5.10 1.61 -14.17
C GLU A 176 -4.87 2.75 -13.19
N LEU A 177 -5.12 3.96 -13.62
CA LEU A 177 -5.01 5.14 -12.75
C LEU A 177 -6.35 5.38 -12.07
N LYS A 178 -6.30 5.84 -10.82
CA LYS A 178 -7.50 6.26 -10.11
C LYS A 178 -8.10 7.48 -10.81
N GLN A 179 -9.37 7.36 -11.21
CA GLN A 179 -10.08 8.50 -11.80
C GLN A 179 -10.43 9.49 -10.69
N GLN A 180 -9.98 10.72 -10.86
CA GLN A 180 -10.33 11.78 -9.92
C GLN A 180 -11.79 12.16 -10.10
N GLY A 181 -12.50 12.29 -8.99
CA GLY A 181 -13.93 12.47 -8.98
C GLY A 181 -14.39 13.73 -9.69
N GLY A 182 -15.59 13.69 -10.20
CA GLY A 182 -16.20 14.78 -10.93
C GLY A 182 -16.91 14.32 -12.20
N GLU A 183 -16.95 13.05 -12.41
CA GLU A 183 -17.71 12.45 -13.52
C GLU A 183 -18.74 11.49 -13.03
#